data_f02f0393f1896001c04e7dc7bdf57ccd
#
_entry.id   f02f0393f1896001c04e7dc7bdf57ccd
#
_cell.length_a   1.000
_cell.length_b   1.000
_cell.length_c   1.000
_cell.angle_alpha   90.00
_cell.angle_beta   90.00
_cell.angle_gamma   90.00
#
_symmetry.space_group_name_H-M   'P 1'
#
loop_
_entity.id
_entity.type
_entity.pdbx_description
1 polymer ?
#
loop_
_entity_poly.entity_id
_entity_poly.type
_entity_poly.pdbx_seq_one_letter_code
_entity_poly.pdbx_strand_id
1 'polypeptide(L)'
;MAELGRRVNLSAPAVGERVQRMEETGVITGYAAQVDPKAIGYPIAAVVRIRPARRQPHKVPEVARSTPEVVECHRVTGEDCYIAKVHLRSMDDLEGILDRFAVVGQTTTSIVHSAPVPPRPLPLVDEPEEG
;
A
#
# COMPACT_ATOMS: atom_id res chain seq x y z
N MET A 1 -19.42 -6.27 13.85
CA MET A 1 -19.24 -7.63 14.34
C MET A 1 -20.34 -8.56 13.94
N ALA A 2 -21.57 -8.14 14.05
CA ALA A 2 -22.68 -9.02 13.71
C ALA A 2 -22.60 -9.53 12.26
N GLU A 3 -22.19 -8.67 11.34
CA GLU A 3 -22.10 -9.09 9.98
C GLU A 3 -20.93 -10.07 9.76
N LEU A 4 -19.82 -9.86 10.44
CA LEU A 4 -18.72 -10.80 10.35
C LEU A 4 -19.11 -12.15 10.95
N GLY A 5 -19.86 -12.15 12.04
CA GLY A 5 -20.35 -13.37 12.64
C GLY A 5 -21.23 -14.17 11.69
N ARG A 6 -22.09 -13.47 10.93
CA ARG A 6 -22.94 -14.16 9.95
C ARG A 6 -22.10 -14.77 8.83
N ARG A 7 -21.05 -14.05 8.39
CA ARG A 7 -20.21 -14.55 7.30
C ARG A 7 -19.41 -15.78 7.69
N VAL A 8 -18.99 -15.88 8.94
CA VAL A 8 -18.22 -17.03 9.38
C VAL A 8 -19.04 -17.99 10.23
N ASN A 9 -20.36 -17.74 10.30
CA ASN A 9 -21.28 -18.65 11.00
C ASN A 9 -20.93 -18.78 12.47
N LEU A 10 -20.63 -17.70 13.16
CA LEU A 10 -20.33 -17.66 14.58
C LEU A 10 -21.25 -16.69 15.29
N SER A 11 -21.43 -16.87 16.59
CA SER A 11 -22.18 -15.91 17.40
C SER A 11 -21.36 -14.63 17.56
N ALA A 12 -22.01 -13.52 17.86
CA ALA A 12 -21.31 -12.24 18.04
C ALA A 12 -20.26 -12.28 19.14
N PRO A 13 -20.50 -12.88 20.33
CA PRO A 13 -19.45 -12.98 21.34
C PRO A 13 -18.25 -13.80 20.87
N ALA A 14 -18.50 -14.90 20.14
CA ALA A 14 -17.40 -15.71 19.63
C ALA A 14 -16.57 -14.95 18.60
N VAL A 15 -17.23 -14.11 17.78
CA VAL A 15 -16.51 -13.27 16.82
C VAL A 15 -15.65 -12.26 17.57
N GLY A 16 -16.15 -11.65 18.65
CA GLY A 16 -15.38 -10.69 19.43
C GLY A 16 -14.13 -11.30 20.01
N GLU A 17 -14.22 -12.52 20.55
CA GLU A 17 -13.08 -13.19 21.11
C GLU A 17 -12.07 -13.53 20.03
N ARG A 18 -12.53 -13.91 18.86
CA ARG A 18 -11.65 -14.26 17.75
C ARG A 18 -10.92 -13.03 17.23
N VAL A 19 -11.61 -11.92 17.10
CA VAL A 19 -10.98 -10.67 16.65
C VAL A 19 -9.94 -10.24 17.66
N GLN A 20 -10.22 -10.33 18.96
CA GLN A 20 -9.26 -9.96 19.97
C GLN A 20 -8.01 -10.82 19.89
N ARG A 21 -8.17 -12.12 19.66
CA ARG A 21 -7.01 -12.99 19.49
C ARG A 21 -6.19 -12.62 18.27
N MET A 22 -6.84 -12.27 17.16
CA MET A 22 -6.12 -11.88 15.96
C MET A 22 -5.36 -10.57 16.15
N GLU A 23 -5.88 -9.67 16.98
CA GLU A 23 -5.17 -8.45 17.31
C GLU A 23 -3.96 -8.77 18.18
N GLU A 24 -4.14 -9.60 19.18
CA GLU A 24 -3.05 -9.94 20.10
C GLU A 24 -1.94 -10.70 19.42
N THR A 25 -2.25 -11.53 18.47
CA THR A 25 -1.25 -12.32 17.76
C THR A 25 -0.69 -11.61 16.53
N GLY A 26 -1.16 -10.42 16.22
CA GLY A 26 -0.64 -9.66 15.10
C GLY A 26 -1.26 -10.00 13.75
N VAL A 27 -2.30 -10.80 13.72
CA VAL A 27 -3.00 -11.10 12.46
C VAL A 27 -3.74 -9.86 11.98
N ILE A 28 -4.37 -9.13 12.90
CA ILE A 28 -4.95 -7.84 12.58
C ILE A 28 -3.95 -6.80 13.05
N THR A 29 -3.43 -6.02 12.12
CA THR A 29 -2.37 -5.06 12.41
C THR A 29 -2.88 -3.66 12.69
N GLY A 30 -4.15 -3.40 12.43
CA GLY A 30 -4.71 -2.08 12.70
C GLY A 30 -6.05 -1.92 12.04
N TYR A 31 -6.65 -0.75 12.24
CA TYR A 31 -7.93 -0.39 11.65
C TYR A 31 -7.80 0.97 11.00
N ALA A 32 -8.40 1.13 9.86
CA ALA A 32 -8.38 2.40 9.17
C ALA A 32 -9.60 2.51 8.26
N ALA A 33 -10.06 3.73 8.07
CA ALA A 33 -11.13 3.97 7.11
C ALA A 33 -10.55 3.87 5.71
N GLN A 34 -11.32 3.27 4.81
CA GLN A 34 -10.92 3.26 3.42
C GLN A 34 -11.48 4.53 2.80
N VAL A 35 -10.62 5.28 2.14
CA VAL A 35 -11.00 6.57 1.58
C VAL A 35 -10.71 6.54 0.08
N ASP A 36 -11.66 7.04 -0.71
CA ASP A 36 -11.46 7.16 -2.15
C ASP A 36 -10.50 8.33 -2.40
N PRO A 37 -9.32 8.10 -2.95
CA PRO A 37 -8.37 9.18 -3.18
C PRO A 37 -8.94 10.33 -4.01
N LYS A 38 -9.77 10.03 -4.99
CA LYS A 38 -10.35 11.07 -5.82
C LYS A 38 -11.27 11.97 -5.02
N ALA A 39 -12.00 11.38 -4.06
CA ALA A 39 -12.95 12.16 -3.26
C ALA A 39 -12.26 13.14 -2.33
N ILE A 40 -11.02 12.89 -1.96
CA ILE A 40 -10.27 13.78 -1.06
C ILE A 40 -9.23 14.62 -1.81
N GLY A 41 -9.32 14.68 -3.13
CA GLY A 41 -8.50 15.61 -3.90
C GLY A 41 -7.28 15.03 -4.59
N TYR A 42 -7.20 13.71 -4.72
CA TYR A 42 -6.08 13.06 -5.41
C TYR A 42 -6.60 12.26 -6.61
N PRO A 43 -6.90 12.93 -7.72
CA PRO A 43 -7.49 12.25 -8.87
C PRO A 43 -6.52 11.40 -9.69
N ILE A 44 -5.21 11.54 -9.47
CA ILE A 44 -4.22 10.86 -10.28
C ILE A 44 -3.40 9.92 -9.41
N ALA A 45 -3.21 8.69 -9.89
CA ALA A 45 -2.33 7.74 -9.26
C ALA A 45 -1.22 7.37 -10.24
N ALA A 46 -0.02 7.16 -9.74
CA ALA A 46 1.11 6.77 -10.55
C ALA A 46 1.90 5.68 -9.88
N VAL A 47 2.58 4.88 -10.67
CA VAL A 47 3.51 3.88 -10.19
C VAL A 47 4.88 4.31 -10.65
N VAL A 48 5.79 4.51 -9.71
CA VAL A 48 7.14 4.96 -10.00
C VAL A 48 8.10 3.82 -9.68
N ARG A 49 8.85 3.39 -10.68
CA ARG A 49 9.89 2.39 -10.47
C ARG A 49 11.20 3.12 -10.33
N ILE A 50 11.99 2.75 -9.33
CA ILE A 50 13.23 3.43 -9.04
C ILE A 50 14.38 2.44 -9.05
N ARG A 51 15.37 2.72 -9.89
CA ARG A 51 16.61 1.96 -9.89
C ARG A 51 17.61 2.78 -9.09
N PRO A 52 18.01 2.33 -7.90
CA PRO A 52 18.89 3.12 -7.04
C PRO A 52 20.22 3.39 -7.68
N ALA A 53 20.81 4.53 -7.33
CA ALA A 53 22.19 4.82 -7.69
C ALA A 53 23.10 3.78 -7.06
N ARG A 54 24.18 3.46 -7.77
CA ARG A 54 25.03 2.34 -7.41
C ARG A 54 25.46 2.25 -5.96
N ARG A 55 25.75 3.30 -5.31
CA ARG A 55 26.28 3.28 -3.96
C ARG A 55 25.29 3.73 -2.90
N GLN A 56 24.02 3.88 -3.27
CA GLN A 56 23.05 4.47 -2.35
C GLN A 56 21.70 3.78 -2.38
N PRO A 57 21.66 2.44 -2.32
CA PRO A 57 20.35 1.77 -2.39
C PRO A 57 19.45 2.11 -1.20
N HIS A 58 20.04 2.47 -0.06
CA HIS A 58 19.26 2.82 1.13
C HIS A 58 18.64 4.20 1.08
N LYS A 59 19.02 5.02 0.13
CA LYS A 59 18.49 6.38 0.03
C LYS A 59 17.09 6.43 -0.55
N VAL A 60 16.71 5.45 -1.36
CA VAL A 60 15.36 5.40 -1.92
C VAL A 60 14.30 5.29 -0.83
N PRO A 61 14.45 4.40 0.16
CA PRO A 61 13.49 4.36 1.26
C PRO A 61 13.38 5.68 2.04
N GLU A 62 14.50 6.39 2.22
CA GLU A 62 14.47 7.67 2.92
C GLU A 62 13.62 8.68 2.17
N VAL A 63 13.80 8.78 0.86
CA VAL A 63 13.02 9.70 0.03
C VAL A 63 11.54 9.29 0.05
N ALA A 64 11.26 7.99 -0.07
CA ALA A 64 9.88 7.51 -0.07
C ALA A 64 9.18 7.86 1.24
N ARG A 65 9.85 7.62 2.37
CA ARG A 65 9.24 7.91 3.68
C ARG A 65 9.00 9.39 3.90
N SER A 66 9.82 10.24 3.32
CA SER A 66 9.69 11.68 3.50
C SER A 66 8.81 12.35 2.45
N THR A 67 8.19 11.59 1.56
CA THR A 67 7.30 12.09 0.52
C THR A 67 5.88 11.61 0.84
N PRO A 68 5.02 12.47 1.40
CA PRO A 68 3.68 12.03 1.86
C PRO A 68 2.79 11.46 0.78
N GLU A 69 2.99 11.86 -0.47
CA GLU A 69 2.19 11.37 -1.59
C GLU A 69 2.50 9.90 -1.92
N VAL A 70 3.62 9.37 -1.41
CA VAL A 70 3.95 7.97 -1.60
C VAL A 70 3.19 7.18 -0.55
N VAL A 71 2.21 6.40 -0.99
CA VAL A 71 1.34 5.64 -0.08
C VAL A 71 1.81 4.20 0.09
N GLU A 72 2.68 3.73 -0.79
CA GLU A 72 3.21 2.40 -0.74
C GLU A 72 4.56 2.39 -1.41
N CYS A 73 5.53 1.69 -0.89
CA CYS A 73 6.81 1.50 -1.55
C CYS A 73 7.32 0.12 -1.20
N HIS A 74 7.66 -0.65 -2.20
CA HIS A 74 8.14 -2.02 -2.04
C HIS A 74 9.51 -2.18 -2.65
N ARG A 75 10.37 -2.91 -1.97
CA ARG A 75 11.62 -3.34 -2.56
C ARG A 75 11.33 -4.66 -3.26
N VAL A 76 11.70 -4.74 -4.51
CA VAL A 76 11.37 -5.90 -5.34
C VAL A 76 12.64 -6.48 -5.96
N THR A 77 12.53 -7.71 -6.43
CA THR A 77 13.63 -8.33 -7.18
C THR A 77 13.62 -7.79 -8.60
N GLY A 78 14.76 -7.81 -9.25
CA GLY A 78 14.91 -7.32 -10.62
C GLY A 78 15.73 -6.05 -10.66
N GLU A 79 15.83 -5.46 -11.83
CA GLU A 79 16.72 -4.34 -12.03
C GLU A 79 16.29 -3.07 -11.36
N ASP A 80 14.99 -2.84 -11.28
CA ASP A 80 14.51 -1.57 -10.74
C ASP A 80 14.56 -1.49 -9.24
N CYS A 81 14.49 -2.57 -8.55
CA CYS A 81 14.60 -2.68 -7.09
C CYS A 81 13.48 -2.05 -6.26
N TYR A 82 12.92 -0.94 -6.61
CA TYR A 82 11.84 -0.31 -5.82
C TYR A 82 10.66 0.07 -6.69
N ILE A 83 9.46 -0.12 -6.16
CA ILE A 83 8.23 0.32 -6.81
C ILE A 83 7.43 1.12 -5.79
N ALA A 84 7.09 2.34 -6.13
CA ALA A 84 6.33 3.23 -5.26
C ALA A 84 5.00 3.57 -5.90
N LYS A 85 3.93 3.56 -5.12
CA LYS A 85 2.64 4.04 -5.56
C LYS A 85 2.44 5.43 -5.01
N VAL A 86 2.05 6.35 -5.88
CA VAL A 86 1.94 7.76 -5.54
C VAL A 86 0.55 8.27 -5.90
N HIS A 87 -0.04 9.06 -5.03
CA HIS A 87 -1.28 9.76 -5.35
C HIS A 87 -0.99 11.24 -5.51
N LEU A 88 -1.54 11.85 -6.55
CA LEU A 88 -1.24 13.22 -6.94
C LEU A 88 -2.49 14.05 -7.04
N ARG A 89 -2.37 15.31 -6.63
CA ARG A 89 -3.45 16.29 -6.78
C ARG A 89 -3.51 16.82 -8.22
N SER A 90 -2.37 16.90 -8.87
CA SER A 90 -2.29 17.33 -10.27
C SER A 90 -1.04 16.74 -10.88
N MET A 91 -0.95 16.77 -12.20
CA MET A 91 0.27 16.30 -12.88
C MET A 91 1.47 17.18 -12.58
N ASP A 92 1.24 18.45 -12.23
CA ASP A 92 2.36 19.33 -11.89
C ASP A 92 3.11 18.84 -10.65
N ASP A 93 2.42 18.18 -9.73
CA ASP A 93 3.05 17.68 -8.50
C ASP A 93 3.99 16.52 -8.79
N LEU A 94 3.79 15.82 -9.89
CA LEU A 94 4.60 14.66 -10.21
C LEU A 94 6.06 15.05 -10.45
N GLU A 95 6.27 16.19 -11.09
CA GLU A 95 7.64 16.63 -11.40
C GLU A 95 8.46 16.80 -10.13
N GLY A 96 7.89 17.43 -9.11
CA GLY A 96 8.60 17.61 -7.85
C GLY A 96 8.93 16.31 -7.17
N ILE A 97 8.01 15.35 -7.23
CA ILE A 97 8.23 14.03 -6.62
C ILE A 97 9.33 13.29 -7.38
N LEU A 98 9.28 13.32 -8.71
CA LEU A 98 10.30 12.65 -9.50
C LEU A 98 11.67 13.28 -9.29
N ASP A 99 11.73 14.60 -9.10
CA ASP A 99 13.00 15.26 -8.83
C ASP A 99 13.62 14.79 -7.53
N ARG A 100 12.78 14.52 -6.53
CA ARG A 100 13.27 14.00 -5.25
C ARG A 100 13.90 12.63 -5.41
N PHE A 101 13.29 11.75 -6.22
CA PHE A 101 13.84 10.43 -6.46
C PHE A 101 15.03 10.47 -7.44
N ALA A 102 15.06 11.44 -8.33
CA ALA A 102 16.15 11.55 -9.31
C ALA A 102 17.51 11.77 -8.64
N VAL A 103 17.53 12.33 -7.45
CA VAL A 103 18.77 12.53 -6.69
C VAL A 103 19.36 11.17 -6.28
N VAL A 104 18.53 10.16 -6.06
CA VAL A 104 18.96 8.87 -5.52
C VAL A 104 18.85 7.72 -6.50
N GLY A 105 18.38 7.95 -7.71
CA GLY A 105 18.25 6.87 -8.70
C GLY A 105 17.60 7.31 -9.99
N GLN A 106 17.40 6.36 -10.87
CA GLN A 106 16.68 6.57 -12.12
C GLN A 106 15.25 6.17 -11.94
N THR A 107 14.31 6.90 -12.51
CA THR A 107 12.89 6.62 -12.35
C THR A 107 12.24 6.30 -13.68
N THR A 108 11.24 5.43 -13.63
CA THR A 108 10.34 5.16 -14.74
C THR A 108 8.93 5.25 -14.18
N THR A 109 8.10 6.12 -14.73
CA THR A 109 6.79 6.41 -14.18
C THR A 109 5.70 5.92 -15.12
N SER A 110 4.68 5.29 -14.55
CA SER A 110 3.49 4.91 -15.28
C SER A 110 2.30 5.55 -14.59
N ILE A 111 1.44 6.21 -15.34
CA ILE A 111 0.22 6.79 -14.79
C ILE A 111 -0.86 5.71 -14.82
N VAL A 112 -1.57 5.54 -13.73
CA VAL A 112 -2.63 4.55 -13.64
C VAL A 112 -3.81 5.05 -14.46
N HIS A 113 -4.17 4.30 -15.49
CA HIS A 113 -5.29 4.65 -16.34
C HIS A 113 -6.61 4.23 -15.70
N SER A 114 -6.66 3.05 -15.15
CA SER A 114 -7.84 2.54 -14.45
C SER A 114 -7.42 1.43 -13.52
N ALA A 115 -8.28 1.08 -12.58
CA ALA A 115 -8.00 0.01 -11.64
C ALA A 115 -9.11 -1.05 -11.76
N PRO A 116 -8.95 -2.01 -12.67
CA PRO A 116 -9.95 -3.09 -12.78
C PRO A 116 -10.15 -3.83 -11.47
N VAL A 117 -9.11 -3.93 -10.66
CA VAL A 117 -9.21 -4.51 -9.32
C VAL A 117 -8.63 -3.48 -8.35
N PRO A 118 -9.47 -2.64 -7.76
CA PRO A 118 -8.98 -1.74 -6.72
C PRO A 118 -8.57 -2.53 -5.48
N PRO A 119 -7.85 -1.93 -4.55
CA PRO A 119 -7.41 -2.66 -3.36
C PRO A 119 -8.59 -3.32 -2.66
N ARG A 120 -8.42 -4.56 -2.32
CA ARG A 120 -9.46 -5.34 -1.62
C ARG A 120 -8.78 -6.33 -0.69
N PRO A 121 -9.50 -6.84 0.31
CA PRO A 121 -8.93 -7.79 1.24
C PRO A 121 -8.58 -9.10 0.58
N LEU A 122 -7.62 -9.80 1.15
CA LEU A 122 -7.28 -11.14 0.73
C LEU A 122 -8.38 -12.11 1.18
N PRO A 123 -8.63 -13.18 0.43
CA PRO A 123 -9.56 -14.20 0.87
C PRO A 123 -8.99 -14.92 2.09
N LEU A 124 -9.85 -15.24 3.04
CA LEU A 124 -9.43 -16.01 4.20
C LEU A 124 -9.31 -17.49 3.80
N VAL A 125 -8.30 -18.14 4.37
CA VAL A 125 -8.13 -19.56 4.15
C VAL A 125 -9.03 -20.28 5.12
N ASP A 126 -9.81 -21.28 4.64
CA ASP A 126 -10.73 -21.98 5.49
C ASP A 126 -10.08 -22.65 6.63
N GLU A 127 -8.97 -23.22 6.49
CA GLU A 127 -8.40 -23.97 7.50
C GLU A 127 -7.08 -23.51 7.66
N PRO A 128 -6.80 -22.64 8.52
CA PRO A 128 -5.47 -22.21 8.71
C PRO A 128 -4.77 -23.37 9.22
N GLU A 129 -3.89 -23.87 8.51
CA GLU A 129 -3.24 -24.95 8.84
C GLU A 129 -2.71 -24.86 10.06
N GLU A 130 -2.82 -25.51 10.91
CA GLU A 130 -2.33 -25.47 12.06
C GLU A 130 -1.12 -25.13 12.10
N GLY A 131 -0.71 -24.65 11.67
CA GLY A 131 0.63 -24.24 11.72
C GLY A 131 0.89 -23.44 12.89
#